data_97aad290177b8e38f5a83432c1897e36
#
_entry.id   97aad290177b8e38f5a83432c1897e36
#
_cell.length_a   1.000
_cell.length_b   1.000
_cell.length_c   1.000
_cell.angle_alpha   90.00
_cell.angle_beta   90.00
_cell.angle_gamma   90.00
#
_symmetry.space_group_name_H-M   'P 1'
#
loop_
_entity.id
_entity.type
_entity.pdbx_description
1 polymer ?
#
loop_
_entity_poly.entity_id
_entity_poly.type
_entity_poly.pdbx_seq_one_letter_code
_entity_poly.pdbx_strand_id
1 'polypeptide(L)'
;MKQFKFLTLFSLTLISVFLSRCKSDPTPAAPKPTGINLAGAVLTDNKNQTLYVFASDANGQSACTTGCEKAWPPFYVEDPTLDGSLSSADFEEITRPDNTKQSTYKGFPLYYFSPTGDGKLEAAGQTSGDGLGNVWFVAKANYSTMISSEQLIGADGKNYTSAGAEGQEVSSFFVDSHGRTLYTFINDTQNNNNFTAADLSNNAVWPIFHATVADLPTGVNATDFGEITVFGQTQSTYKGWPLYYFGGTSSTAGDLNRGETRGVSFPSPGIWHTVNTATTAAPTSINITQNATLGNLITDSKGRTLYLFTKDTDKTNHYCPTGACTTVKWPIFYTDAVTVSSSSLATADFDVITLTNGVKQTTYKGWPLYYYAPAGDGVIETAGSTGGEGIGGFWFSAKSYSLMIANAQVIGGDGNHYVAESILGDGATSYFVDGNGRTLYRFNNDTHNTNTFSNGTASHDAIWPIFYSALADLSLPSSLSKADFAEITVLGQKQLTYKGWPLYYFGGTATVPGDAADAVRGRTRGVSFPTTPAAGVSAVWRTVFTSTVSN
;
A
#
# COMPACT_ATOMS: atom_id res chain seq x y z
N MET A 1 -78.88 -13.72 29.18
CA MET A 1 -80.30 -13.71 28.75
C MET A 1 -80.42 -14.29 27.35
N LYS A 2 -81.26 -15.34 27.27
CA LYS A 2 -82.03 -15.88 26.13
C LYS A 2 -81.23 -16.22 24.83
N GLN A 3 -80.92 -17.47 24.66
CA GLN A 3 -81.48 -18.51 23.78
C GLN A 3 -82.34 -18.03 22.62
N PHE A 4 -82.03 -18.52 21.40
CA PHE A 4 -83.02 -19.12 20.50
C PHE A 4 -82.32 -20.11 19.52
N LYS A 5 -82.82 -21.37 19.59
CA LYS A 5 -82.59 -22.47 18.63
C LYS A 5 -83.53 -22.27 17.46
N PHE A 6 -83.02 -22.56 16.21
CA PHE A 6 -83.92 -23.06 15.16
C PHE A 6 -83.27 -24.23 14.43
N LEU A 7 -83.97 -25.34 14.49
CA LEU A 7 -83.74 -26.61 13.83
C LEU A 7 -84.55 -26.61 12.53
N THR A 8 -83.97 -26.87 11.39
CA THR A 8 -84.72 -27.27 10.17
C THR A 8 -83.98 -28.41 9.47
N LEU A 9 -84.65 -29.53 9.44
CA LEU A 9 -84.37 -30.77 8.75
C LEU A 9 -84.72 -30.63 7.26
N PHE A 10 -83.85 -30.96 6.30
CA PHE A 10 -84.27 -31.32 4.95
C PHE A 10 -83.27 -32.28 4.27
N SER A 11 -83.82 -33.47 4.10
CA SER A 11 -83.76 -34.40 2.95
C SER A 11 -82.47 -34.70 2.22
N LEU A 12 -82.08 -35.95 2.37
CA LEU A 12 -81.05 -36.74 1.70
C LEU A 12 -81.35 -36.90 0.20
N THR A 13 -80.46 -36.45 -0.71
CA THR A 13 -80.42 -36.95 -2.06
C THR A 13 -79.00 -37.38 -2.38
N LEU A 14 -78.82 -38.67 -2.54
CA LEU A 14 -77.55 -39.31 -2.89
C LEU A 14 -77.27 -39.12 -4.36
N ILE A 15 -76.27 -38.25 -4.73
CA ILE A 15 -75.72 -38.17 -6.06
C ILE A 15 -74.32 -38.80 -6.00
N SER A 16 -74.22 -40.02 -6.55
CA SER A 16 -72.96 -40.72 -6.74
C SER A 16 -72.14 -40.04 -7.87
N VAL A 17 -71.20 -39.21 -7.53
CA VAL A 17 -70.21 -38.69 -8.48
C VAL A 17 -69.03 -39.65 -8.53
N PHE A 18 -68.87 -40.35 -9.65
CA PHE A 18 -67.68 -41.11 -9.98
C PHE A 18 -66.51 -40.13 -10.15
N LEU A 19 -65.66 -39.94 -9.15
CA LEU A 19 -64.35 -39.30 -9.27
C LEU A 19 -63.42 -40.31 -9.94
N SER A 20 -63.21 -40.17 -11.26
CA SER A 20 -62.07 -40.73 -11.97
C SER A 20 -60.82 -40.10 -11.39
N ARG A 21 -60.08 -40.80 -10.49
CA ARG A 21 -58.74 -40.47 -10.15
C ARG A 21 -57.86 -40.66 -11.37
N CYS A 22 -57.49 -39.55 -12.03
CA CYS A 22 -56.28 -39.53 -12.86
C CYS A 22 -55.11 -39.82 -11.89
N LYS A 23 -54.56 -41.02 -11.95
CA LYS A 23 -53.20 -41.26 -11.48
C LYS A 23 -52.31 -40.41 -12.35
N SER A 24 -51.80 -39.30 -11.82
CA SER A 24 -50.60 -38.70 -12.36
C SER A 24 -49.47 -39.72 -12.16
N ASP A 25 -49.04 -40.34 -13.23
CA ASP A 25 -47.79 -41.10 -13.20
C ASP A 25 -46.71 -40.19 -12.64
N PRO A 26 -45.87 -40.66 -11.70
CA PRO A 26 -44.77 -39.87 -11.23
C PRO A 26 -43.88 -39.57 -12.46
N THR A 27 -43.68 -38.28 -12.77
CA THR A 27 -42.70 -37.85 -13.73
C THR A 27 -41.41 -38.61 -13.43
N PRO A 28 -40.80 -39.31 -14.41
CA PRO A 28 -39.56 -40.01 -14.16
C PRO A 28 -38.56 -39.06 -13.55
N ALA A 29 -38.01 -39.41 -12.39
CA ALA A 29 -36.94 -38.61 -11.80
C ALA A 29 -35.85 -38.40 -12.83
N ALA A 30 -35.36 -37.17 -12.98
CA ALA A 30 -34.28 -36.87 -13.90
C ALA A 30 -33.11 -37.84 -13.58
N PRO A 31 -32.50 -38.45 -14.60
CA PRO A 31 -31.41 -39.39 -14.37
C PRO A 31 -30.31 -38.69 -13.56
N LYS A 32 -29.85 -39.37 -12.48
CA LYS A 32 -28.79 -38.85 -11.61
C LYS A 32 -27.50 -38.61 -12.44
N PRO A 33 -26.66 -37.64 -12.06
CA PRO A 33 -25.35 -37.46 -12.69
C PRO A 33 -24.49 -38.70 -12.44
N THR A 34 -23.62 -39.02 -13.39
CA THR A 34 -22.73 -40.21 -13.34
C THR A 34 -21.26 -39.82 -13.48
N GLY A 35 -20.94 -38.56 -13.67
CA GLY A 35 -19.55 -38.15 -13.89
C GLY A 35 -19.35 -36.65 -13.63
N ILE A 36 -18.08 -36.30 -13.56
CA ILE A 36 -17.57 -34.93 -13.42
C ILE A 36 -16.58 -34.69 -14.55
N ASN A 37 -16.83 -33.62 -15.29
CA ASN A 37 -16.04 -33.21 -16.46
C ASN A 37 -15.47 -31.80 -16.25
N LEU A 38 -14.63 -31.38 -17.22
CA LEU A 38 -14.13 -30.02 -17.32
C LEU A 38 -14.66 -29.34 -18.59
N ALA A 39 -15.24 -28.15 -18.42
CA ALA A 39 -15.51 -27.19 -19.50
C ALA A 39 -14.46 -26.05 -19.40
N GLY A 40 -13.32 -26.20 -20.07
CA GLY A 40 -12.14 -25.39 -19.80
C GLY A 40 -11.58 -25.69 -18.40
N ALA A 41 -11.56 -24.68 -17.51
CA ALA A 41 -11.15 -24.87 -16.11
C ALA A 41 -12.33 -25.20 -15.17
N VAL A 42 -13.57 -25.07 -15.62
CA VAL A 42 -14.79 -25.16 -14.79
C VAL A 42 -15.24 -26.62 -14.67
N LEU A 43 -15.51 -27.06 -13.44
CA LEU A 43 -16.12 -28.39 -13.19
C LEU A 43 -17.58 -28.36 -13.58
N THR A 44 -18.01 -29.41 -14.29
CA THR A 44 -19.39 -29.65 -14.68
C THR A 44 -19.76 -31.12 -14.41
N ASP A 45 -21.05 -31.41 -14.36
CA ASP A 45 -21.49 -32.79 -14.42
C ASP A 45 -21.39 -33.35 -15.87
N ASN A 46 -21.74 -34.59 -16.06
CA ASN A 46 -21.72 -35.26 -17.36
C ASN A 46 -22.80 -34.77 -18.35
N LYS A 47 -23.67 -33.81 -17.92
CA LYS A 47 -24.63 -33.12 -18.77
C LYS A 47 -24.22 -31.67 -19.04
N ASN A 48 -22.98 -31.31 -18.72
CA ASN A 48 -22.44 -29.95 -18.82
C ASN A 48 -23.16 -28.93 -17.92
N GLN A 49 -23.75 -29.37 -16.80
CA GLN A 49 -24.26 -28.47 -15.76
C GLN A 49 -23.11 -28.00 -14.90
N THR A 50 -22.98 -26.68 -14.74
CA THR A 50 -21.91 -26.05 -13.97
C THR A 50 -22.01 -26.37 -12.49
N LEU A 51 -20.87 -26.67 -11.87
CA LEU A 51 -20.74 -26.89 -10.45
C LEU A 51 -20.16 -25.66 -9.76
N TYR A 52 -20.63 -25.41 -8.54
CA TYR A 52 -20.29 -24.26 -7.72
C TYR A 52 -19.79 -24.65 -6.35
N VAL A 53 -19.03 -23.76 -5.73
CA VAL A 53 -18.59 -23.82 -4.33
C VAL A 53 -19.11 -22.62 -3.56
N PHE A 54 -19.32 -22.80 -2.26
CA PHE A 54 -19.78 -21.77 -1.35
C PHE A 54 -18.64 -21.35 -0.40
N ALA A 55 -18.34 -20.06 -0.30
CA ALA A 55 -17.24 -19.54 0.52
C ALA A 55 -17.38 -19.90 2.01
N SER A 56 -18.60 -20.02 2.52
CA SER A 56 -18.85 -20.42 3.93
C SER A 56 -18.66 -21.91 4.19
N ASP A 57 -18.31 -22.70 3.18
CA ASP A 57 -18.05 -24.13 3.28
C ASP A 57 -16.55 -24.46 3.32
N ALA A 58 -15.69 -23.47 3.50
CA ALA A 58 -14.24 -23.67 3.50
C ALA A 58 -13.76 -24.66 4.58
N ASN A 59 -14.53 -24.80 5.66
CA ASN A 59 -14.31 -25.82 6.71
C ASN A 59 -14.66 -27.26 6.27
N GLY A 60 -15.14 -27.45 5.04
CA GLY A 60 -15.50 -28.75 4.47
C GLY A 60 -16.92 -29.23 4.80
N GLN A 61 -17.70 -28.44 5.51
CA GLN A 61 -19.09 -28.74 5.83
C GLN A 61 -20.03 -27.84 5.04
N SER A 62 -21.20 -28.36 4.65
CA SER A 62 -22.20 -27.55 3.95
C SER A 62 -22.91 -26.62 4.91
N ALA A 63 -22.70 -25.32 4.75
CA ALA A 63 -23.44 -24.25 5.44
C ALA A 63 -24.76 -23.88 4.72
N CYS A 64 -24.94 -24.32 3.47
CA CYS A 64 -26.17 -24.13 2.71
C CYS A 64 -27.24 -25.11 3.18
N THR A 65 -27.98 -24.73 4.22
CA THR A 65 -29.08 -25.51 4.83
C THR A 65 -30.37 -24.66 4.83
N THR A 66 -31.51 -25.25 5.21
CA THR A 66 -32.76 -24.53 5.49
C THR A 66 -33.18 -23.49 4.44
N GLY A 67 -33.50 -23.98 3.23
CA GLY A 67 -34.07 -23.14 2.14
C GLY A 67 -33.05 -22.60 1.13
N CYS A 68 -31.78 -22.59 1.43
CA CYS A 68 -30.69 -22.27 0.52
C CYS A 68 -30.65 -23.29 -0.64
N GLU A 69 -30.94 -24.56 -0.37
CA GLU A 69 -30.89 -25.67 -1.35
C GLU A 69 -31.84 -25.50 -2.54
N LYS A 70 -32.85 -24.65 -2.42
CA LYS A 70 -33.75 -24.36 -3.55
C LYS A 70 -33.03 -23.54 -4.62
N ALA A 71 -32.21 -22.58 -4.22
CA ALA A 71 -31.39 -21.78 -5.13
C ALA A 71 -30.07 -22.50 -5.46
N TRP A 72 -29.53 -23.26 -4.51
CA TRP A 72 -28.26 -23.95 -4.61
C TRP A 72 -28.42 -25.45 -4.30
N PRO A 73 -29.01 -26.24 -5.22
CA PRO A 73 -29.17 -27.68 -5.01
C PRO A 73 -27.82 -28.37 -4.82
N PRO A 74 -27.65 -29.21 -3.77
CA PRO A 74 -26.41 -29.92 -3.55
C PRO A 74 -26.15 -30.92 -4.70
N PHE A 75 -24.89 -31.00 -5.15
CA PHE A 75 -24.45 -31.98 -6.12
C PHE A 75 -23.97 -33.24 -5.41
N TYR A 76 -24.45 -34.39 -5.86
CA TYR A 76 -23.99 -35.69 -5.39
C TYR A 76 -23.90 -36.70 -6.53
N VAL A 77 -22.78 -37.37 -6.60
CA VAL A 77 -22.54 -38.51 -7.46
C VAL A 77 -21.72 -39.57 -6.71
N GLU A 78 -22.18 -40.81 -6.71
CA GLU A 78 -21.46 -41.93 -6.14
C GLU A 78 -20.51 -42.49 -7.23
N ASP A 79 -19.23 -42.66 -6.88
CA ASP A 79 -18.19 -43.19 -7.79
C ASP A 79 -18.18 -42.50 -9.18
N PRO A 80 -17.89 -41.18 -9.26
CA PRO A 80 -17.97 -40.48 -10.53
C PRO A 80 -16.95 -40.98 -11.57
N THR A 81 -17.40 -41.05 -12.82
CA THR A 81 -16.45 -41.04 -13.93
C THR A 81 -15.83 -39.65 -14.05
N LEU A 82 -14.51 -39.56 -14.07
CA LEU A 82 -13.80 -38.28 -14.07
C LEU A 82 -13.19 -38.03 -15.46
N ASP A 83 -13.16 -36.72 -15.84
CA ASP A 83 -12.28 -36.27 -16.92
C ASP A 83 -10.84 -36.64 -16.60
N GLY A 84 -10.07 -37.10 -17.62
CA GLY A 84 -8.75 -37.69 -17.43
C GLY A 84 -7.69 -36.74 -16.81
N SER A 85 -7.97 -35.46 -16.67
CA SER A 85 -7.11 -34.49 -16.00
C SER A 85 -7.44 -34.29 -14.51
N LEU A 86 -8.56 -34.88 -14.03
CA LEU A 86 -8.99 -34.79 -12.63
C LEU A 86 -8.49 -36.00 -11.83
N SER A 87 -8.07 -35.74 -10.59
CA SER A 87 -7.66 -36.79 -9.66
C SER A 87 -8.82 -37.24 -8.78
N SER A 88 -9.05 -38.56 -8.66
CA SER A 88 -10.06 -39.07 -7.75
C SER A 88 -9.77 -38.76 -6.28
N ALA A 89 -8.50 -38.53 -5.94
CA ALA A 89 -8.10 -38.11 -4.59
C ALA A 89 -8.62 -36.71 -4.18
N ASP A 90 -9.03 -35.90 -5.16
CA ASP A 90 -9.57 -34.55 -4.91
C ASP A 90 -11.08 -34.56 -4.61
N PHE A 91 -11.75 -35.73 -4.77
CA PHE A 91 -13.18 -35.88 -4.57
C PHE A 91 -13.47 -36.74 -3.36
N GLU A 92 -14.35 -36.25 -2.50
CA GLU A 92 -14.81 -36.94 -1.31
C GLU A 92 -16.33 -36.76 -1.17
N GLU A 93 -16.90 -37.43 -0.18
CA GLU A 93 -18.32 -37.39 0.15
C GLU A 93 -18.50 -36.86 1.58
N ILE A 94 -19.45 -35.96 1.80
CA ILE A 94 -19.90 -35.56 3.11
C ILE A 94 -21.34 -35.96 3.34
N THR A 95 -21.72 -36.15 4.61
CA THR A 95 -23.11 -36.28 5.04
C THR A 95 -23.58 -34.93 5.59
N ARG A 96 -24.59 -34.37 4.97
CA ARG A 96 -25.21 -33.09 5.36
C ARG A 96 -26.05 -33.25 6.66
N PRO A 97 -26.41 -32.14 7.35
CA PRO A 97 -27.23 -32.18 8.54
C PRO A 97 -28.63 -32.85 8.34
N ASP A 98 -29.15 -32.86 7.12
CA ASP A 98 -30.40 -33.49 6.72
C ASP A 98 -30.24 -34.98 6.37
N ASN A 99 -29.08 -35.57 6.63
CA ASN A 99 -28.67 -36.95 6.28
C ASN A 99 -28.61 -37.26 4.77
N THR A 100 -28.63 -36.25 3.91
CA THR A 100 -28.33 -36.44 2.49
C THR A 100 -26.83 -36.41 2.27
N LYS A 101 -26.38 -37.02 1.16
CA LYS A 101 -24.98 -37.02 0.75
C LYS A 101 -24.70 -35.89 -0.20
N GLN A 102 -23.46 -35.38 -0.19
CA GLN A 102 -23.00 -34.34 -1.09
C GLN A 102 -21.54 -34.61 -1.48
N SER A 103 -21.21 -34.49 -2.77
CA SER A 103 -19.84 -34.61 -3.25
C SER A 103 -19.06 -33.33 -2.93
N THR A 104 -17.77 -33.47 -2.65
CA THR A 104 -16.83 -32.35 -2.47
C THR A 104 -15.74 -32.40 -3.52
N TYR A 105 -15.12 -31.27 -3.81
CA TYR A 105 -13.91 -31.13 -4.57
C TYR A 105 -12.85 -30.40 -3.76
N LYS A 106 -11.70 -31.04 -3.56
CA LYS A 106 -10.65 -30.55 -2.66
C LYS A 106 -11.22 -30.12 -1.31
N GLY A 107 -12.24 -30.86 -0.83
CA GLY A 107 -12.95 -30.65 0.43
C GLY A 107 -13.99 -29.53 0.42
N PHE A 108 -14.24 -28.83 -0.70
CA PHE A 108 -15.35 -27.87 -0.81
C PHE A 108 -16.61 -28.60 -1.32
N PRO A 109 -17.75 -28.55 -0.60
CA PRO A 109 -19.03 -29.06 -1.06
C PRO A 109 -19.45 -28.46 -2.41
N LEU A 110 -19.96 -29.30 -3.30
CA LEU A 110 -20.35 -28.93 -4.66
C LEU A 110 -21.86 -28.72 -4.79
N TYR A 111 -22.25 -27.70 -5.55
CA TYR A 111 -23.62 -27.32 -5.78
C TYR A 111 -23.93 -27.07 -7.24
N TYR A 112 -25.21 -27.15 -7.58
CA TYR A 112 -25.78 -26.55 -8.77
C TYR A 112 -26.32 -25.15 -8.45
N PHE A 113 -26.69 -24.40 -9.50
CA PHE A 113 -27.40 -23.13 -9.35
C PHE A 113 -28.79 -23.20 -10.01
N SER A 114 -29.82 -22.70 -9.26
CA SER A 114 -31.19 -22.54 -9.71
C SER A 114 -31.56 -21.05 -9.67
N PRO A 115 -31.56 -20.32 -10.82
CA PRO A 115 -31.72 -18.86 -10.86
C PRO A 115 -33.04 -18.35 -10.26
N THR A 116 -34.10 -19.15 -10.35
CA THR A 116 -35.43 -18.81 -9.82
C THR A 116 -35.70 -19.35 -8.43
N GLY A 117 -34.77 -20.13 -7.86
CA GLY A 117 -34.93 -20.74 -6.53
C GLY A 117 -36.04 -21.77 -6.46
N ASP A 118 -36.42 -22.37 -7.58
CA ASP A 118 -37.47 -23.40 -7.69
C ASP A 118 -36.89 -24.82 -7.91
N GLY A 119 -35.57 -24.95 -7.84
CA GLY A 119 -34.83 -26.19 -8.09
C GLY A 119 -34.59 -26.50 -9.57
N LYS A 120 -35.08 -25.67 -10.51
CA LYS A 120 -34.70 -25.81 -11.92
C LYS A 120 -33.33 -25.22 -12.14
N LEU A 121 -32.41 -26.04 -12.61
CA LEU A 121 -31.04 -25.63 -12.86
C LEU A 121 -30.96 -24.62 -14.00
N GLU A 122 -29.95 -23.76 -13.96
CA GLU A 122 -29.58 -22.92 -15.09
C GLU A 122 -29.31 -23.78 -16.34
N ALA A 123 -29.30 -23.20 -17.52
CA ALA A 123 -29.02 -23.96 -18.74
C ALA A 123 -27.57 -24.50 -18.72
N ALA A 124 -27.40 -25.71 -19.28
CA ALA A 124 -26.09 -26.35 -19.37
C ALA A 124 -25.02 -25.41 -20.00
N GLY A 125 -23.84 -25.34 -19.38
CA GLY A 125 -22.75 -24.47 -19.78
C GLY A 125 -22.88 -23.00 -19.37
N GLN A 126 -23.96 -22.62 -18.68
CA GLN A 126 -24.08 -21.27 -18.09
C GLN A 126 -23.33 -21.22 -16.74
N THR A 127 -22.92 -20.02 -16.36
CA THR A 127 -22.20 -19.73 -15.10
C THR A 127 -22.84 -18.53 -14.39
N SER A 128 -24.16 -18.39 -14.46
CA SER A 128 -24.86 -17.19 -13.97
C SER A 128 -24.89 -17.09 -12.44
N GLY A 129 -24.52 -18.14 -11.73
CA GLY A 129 -24.31 -18.16 -10.29
C GLY A 129 -22.95 -17.63 -9.83
N ASP A 130 -21.99 -17.43 -10.76
CA ASP A 130 -20.63 -17.03 -10.40
C ASP A 130 -20.54 -15.60 -9.85
N GLY A 131 -19.88 -15.44 -8.71
CA GLY A 131 -19.73 -14.17 -8.03
C GLY A 131 -20.98 -13.71 -7.24
N LEU A 132 -22.06 -14.49 -7.20
CA LEU A 132 -23.27 -14.09 -6.48
C LEU A 132 -23.00 -13.88 -4.98
N GLY A 133 -23.34 -12.68 -4.51
CA GLY A 133 -23.14 -12.27 -3.12
C GLY A 133 -21.66 -12.21 -2.71
N ASN A 134 -20.71 -12.34 -3.63
CA ASN A 134 -19.28 -12.49 -3.38
C ASN A 134 -18.92 -13.72 -2.50
N VAL A 135 -19.80 -14.73 -2.49
CA VAL A 135 -19.63 -15.96 -1.70
C VAL A 135 -19.87 -17.24 -2.52
N TRP A 136 -20.47 -17.15 -3.69
CA TRP A 136 -20.68 -18.27 -4.59
C TRP A 136 -19.79 -18.16 -5.82
N PHE A 137 -19.04 -19.20 -6.11
CA PHE A 137 -18.10 -19.21 -7.23
C PHE A 137 -18.21 -20.50 -8.02
N VAL A 138 -17.98 -20.46 -9.33
CA VAL A 138 -17.84 -21.68 -10.12
C VAL A 138 -16.73 -22.54 -9.55
N ALA A 139 -16.91 -23.85 -9.48
CA ALA A 139 -15.84 -24.75 -9.10
C ALA A 139 -14.83 -24.87 -10.24
N LYS A 140 -13.56 -24.53 -10.01
CA LYS A 140 -12.47 -24.66 -11.01
C LYS A 140 -11.40 -25.63 -10.53
N ALA A 141 -10.80 -26.34 -11.49
CA ALA A 141 -9.82 -27.38 -11.20
C ALA A 141 -8.53 -26.87 -10.57
N ASN A 142 -8.07 -25.65 -10.97
CA ASN A 142 -6.74 -25.15 -10.67
C ASN A 142 -6.76 -23.85 -9.86
N TYR A 143 -7.68 -23.71 -8.93
CA TYR A 143 -7.65 -22.57 -8.01
C TYR A 143 -6.33 -22.53 -7.25
N SER A 144 -5.59 -21.44 -7.40
CA SER A 144 -4.40 -21.17 -6.58
C SER A 144 -4.76 -20.58 -5.21
N THR A 145 -5.86 -19.83 -5.17
CA THR A 145 -6.39 -19.18 -3.97
C THR A 145 -7.91 -19.18 -4.07
N MET A 146 -8.59 -19.40 -2.94
CA MET A 146 -10.05 -19.35 -2.83
C MET A 146 -10.47 -18.35 -1.76
N ILE A 147 -11.76 -18.06 -1.70
CA ILE A 147 -12.35 -17.19 -0.67
C ILE A 147 -13.11 -18.06 0.33
N SER A 148 -12.82 -17.86 1.63
CA SER A 148 -13.66 -18.27 2.75
C SER A 148 -14.47 -17.08 3.26
N SER A 149 -15.62 -17.34 3.88
CA SER A 149 -16.49 -16.32 4.49
C SER A 149 -17.07 -16.85 5.79
N GLU A 150 -16.40 -16.59 6.91
CA GLU A 150 -16.70 -17.13 8.22
C GLU A 150 -16.34 -16.15 9.35
N GLN A 151 -16.77 -16.47 10.58
CA GLN A 151 -16.28 -15.80 11.79
C GLN A 151 -14.81 -16.18 12.01
N LEU A 152 -13.93 -15.20 12.17
CA LEU A 152 -12.54 -15.46 12.55
C LEU A 152 -12.45 -15.87 14.02
N ILE A 153 -11.81 -17.03 14.30
CA ILE A 153 -11.63 -17.56 15.65
C ILE A 153 -10.14 -17.71 15.92
N GLY A 154 -9.65 -16.99 16.93
CA GLY A 154 -8.23 -17.00 17.30
C GLY A 154 -7.82 -18.31 18.02
N ALA A 155 -6.51 -18.50 18.17
CA ALA A 155 -5.94 -19.60 18.95
C ALA A 155 -6.37 -19.58 20.43
N ASP A 156 -6.77 -18.41 20.93
CA ASP A 156 -7.31 -18.19 22.27
C ASP A 156 -8.82 -18.52 22.39
N GLY A 157 -9.46 -18.95 21.31
CA GLY A 157 -10.87 -19.31 21.23
C GLY A 157 -11.82 -18.12 21.16
N LYS A 158 -11.33 -16.89 21.03
CA LYS A 158 -12.16 -15.69 20.90
C LYS A 158 -12.46 -15.37 19.44
N ASN A 159 -13.54 -14.60 19.24
CA ASN A 159 -13.94 -14.09 17.94
C ASN A 159 -13.20 -12.80 17.60
N TYR A 160 -12.83 -12.65 16.33
CA TYR A 160 -12.12 -11.49 15.79
C TYR A 160 -12.80 -10.95 14.54
N THR A 161 -12.64 -9.65 14.32
CA THR A 161 -13.04 -8.97 13.08
C THR A 161 -11.89 -9.00 12.06
N SER A 162 -12.17 -8.68 10.81
CA SER A 162 -11.17 -8.53 9.75
C SER A 162 -10.09 -7.48 10.07
N ALA A 163 -10.41 -6.51 10.94
CA ALA A 163 -9.46 -5.51 11.44
C ALA A 163 -8.53 -6.01 12.57
N GLY A 164 -8.68 -7.27 13.02
CA GLY A 164 -7.88 -7.87 14.10
C GLY A 164 -8.30 -7.49 15.52
N ALA A 165 -9.46 -6.84 15.70
CA ALA A 165 -10.05 -6.56 17.02
C ALA A 165 -10.96 -7.70 17.47
N GLU A 166 -11.06 -7.94 18.80
CA GLU A 166 -12.08 -8.85 19.34
C GLU A 166 -13.48 -8.37 18.95
N GLY A 167 -14.30 -9.27 18.41
CA GLY A 167 -15.67 -8.94 17.99
C GLY A 167 -16.27 -10.01 17.09
N GLN A 168 -17.59 -9.90 16.85
CA GLN A 168 -18.32 -10.80 15.97
C GLN A 168 -18.50 -10.15 14.60
N GLU A 169 -17.98 -10.81 13.57
CA GLU A 169 -18.08 -10.39 12.18
C GLU A 169 -17.86 -11.60 11.27
N VAL A 170 -18.76 -11.83 10.32
CA VAL A 170 -18.47 -12.75 9.23
C VAL A 170 -17.54 -12.03 8.27
N SER A 171 -16.29 -12.47 8.21
CA SER A 171 -15.23 -11.88 7.40
C SER A 171 -14.93 -12.75 6.18
N SER A 172 -14.73 -12.12 5.03
CA SER A 172 -14.16 -12.81 3.87
C SER A 172 -12.65 -12.81 3.95
N PHE A 173 -12.01 -13.94 3.64
CA PHE A 173 -10.56 -14.08 3.64
C PHE A 173 -10.08 -15.13 2.64
N PHE A 174 -8.82 -15.05 2.26
CA PHE A 174 -8.23 -16.00 1.33
C PHE A 174 -7.77 -17.27 2.04
N VAL A 175 -8.02 -18.37 1.36
CA VAL A 175 -7.51 -19.70 1.68
C VAL A 175 -6.84 -20.28 0.43
N ASP A 176 -5.96 -21.26 0.59
CA ASP A 176 -5.42 -22.02 -0.54
C ASP A 176 -6.48 -22.95 -1.15
N SER A 177 -6.11 -23.69 -2.19
CA SER A 177 -7.00 -24.65 -2.87
C SER A 177 -7.57 -25.76 -1.98
N HIS A 178 -7.01 -25.97 -0.79
CA HIS A 178 -7.42 -26.96 0.19
C HIS A 178 -8.09 -26.36 1.42
N GLY A 179 -8.35 -25.02 1.41
CA GLY A 179 -9.05 -24.33 2.47
C GLY A 179 -8.16 -23.91 3.65
N ARG A 180 -6.82 -23.91 3.51
CA ARG A 180 -5.91 -23.43 4.55
C ARG A 180 -5.76 -21.91 4.45
N THR A 181 -5.94 -21.22 5.59
CA THR A 181 -6.00 -19.75 5.68
C THR A 181 -4.65 -19.09 5.35
N LEU A 182 -4.70 -17.95 4.63
CA LEU A 182 -3.56 -17.13 4.27
C LEU A 182 -3.50 -15.87 5.12
N TYR A 183 -2.29 -15.49 5.53
CA TYR A 183 -2.02 -14.36 6.42
C TYR A 183 -0.97 -13.41 5.88
N THR A 184 -0.99 -12.17 6.40
CA THR A 184 0.06 -11.17 6.25
C THR A 184 0.61 -10.77 7.61
N PHE A 185 1.88 -10.37 7.66
CA PHE A 185 2.55 -9.86 8.86
C PHE A 185 2.58 -8.33 8.83
N ILE A 186 2.14 -7.67 9.92
CA ILE A 186 1.98 -6.20 9.98
C ILE A 186 3.29 -5.42 9.73
N ASN A 187 4.45 -6.01 10.05
CA ASN A 187 5.75 -5.37 9.84
C ASN A 187 6.39 -5.70 8.48
N ASP A 188 5.73 -6.48 7.63
CA ASP A 188 6.18 -6.66 6.26
C ASP A 188 5.95 -5.37 5.45
N THR A 189 6.74 -5.20 4.41
CA THR A 189 6.61 -4.08 3.49
C THR A 189 6.48 -4.58 2.07
N GLN A 190 6.18 -3.70 1.13
CA GLN A 190 5.89 -4.08 -0.24
C GLN A 190 7.00 -4.96 -0.84
N ASN A 191 6.63 -6.21 -1.15
CA ASN A 191 7.51 -7.23 -1.71
C ASN A 191 8.77 -7.51 -0.84
N ASN A 192 8.65 -7.35 0.47
CA ASN A 192 9.75 -7.59 1.39
C ASN A 192 9.25 -8.31 2.65
N ASN A 193 9.74 -9.52 2.86
CA ASN A 193 9.48 -10.35 4.03
C ASN A 193 10.44 -9.95 5.15
N ASN A 194 9.89 -9.33 6.20
CA ASN A 194 10.64 -8.92 7.39
C ASN A 194 10.51 -9.90 8.56
N PHE A 195 9.72 -10.97 8.38
CA PHE A 195 9.47 -11.95 9.45
C PHE A 195 10.41 -13.14 9.41
N THR A 196 10.58 -13.76 8.24
CA THR A 196 11.30 -15.04 8.11
C THR A 196 12.79 -14.85 8.45
N ALA A 197 13.30 -15.65 9.37
CA ALA A 197 14.72 -15.62 9.75
C ALA A 197 15.61 -16.21 8.64
N ALA A 198 16.84 -15.72 8.53
CA ALA A 198 17.78 -16.15 7.48
C ALA A 198 18.12 -17.65 7.51
N ASP A 199 18.08 -18.27 8.70
CA ASP A 199 18.25 -19.70 8.92
C ASP A 199 16.93 -20.49 8.82
N LEU A 200 15.82 -19.83 8.47
CA LEU A 200 14.47 -20.37 8.40
C LEU A 200 13.95 -20.98 9.72
N SER A 201 14.58 -20.66 10.86
CA SER A 201 14.24 -21.25 12.18
C SER A 201 12.80 -20.97 12.62
N ASN A 202 12.21 -19.86 12.17
CA ASN A 202 10.82 -19.49 12.49
C ASN A 202 9.79 -19.88 11.39
N ASN A 203 10.25 -20.47 10.27
CA ASN A 203 9.37 -20.84 9.16
C ASN A 203 8.37 -21.96 9.53
N ALA A 204 8.66 -22.76 10.55
CA ALA A 204 7.71 -23.77 11.04
C ALA A 204 6.48 -23.15 11.72
N VAL A 205 6.65 -21.99 12.36
CA VAL A 205 5.55 -21.28 13.03
C VAL A 205 4.70 -20.49 12.04
N TRP A 206 5.36 -19.82 11.10
CA TRP A 206 4.73 -19.08 10.02
C TRP A 206 5.35 -19.48 8.69
N PRO A 207 4.96 -20.64 8.13
CA PRO A 207 5.46 -21.09 6.85
C PRO A 207 5.12 -20.09 5.74
N ILE A 208 6.07 -19.81 4.87
CA ILE A 208 5.80 -19.01 3.67
C ILE A 208 4.82 -19.75 2.75
N PHE A 209 3.90 -19.01 2.15
CA PHE A 209 2.98 -19.56 1.13
C PHE A 209 3.54 -19.31 -0.26
N HIS A 210 3.49 -20.34 -1.12
CA HIS A 210 3.73 -20.19 -2.54
C HIS A 210 2.73 -21.02 -3.34
N ALA A 211 2.14 -20.39 -4.35
CA ALA A 211 1.37 -21.04 -5.39
C ALA A 211 1.51 -20.26 -6.69
N THR A 212 1.76 -20.95 -7.80
CA THR A 212 1.67 -20.33 -9.12
C THR A 212 0.23 -19.90 -9.36
N VAL A 213 0.02 -18.62 -9.68
CA VAL A 213 -1.32 -18.09 -9.94
C VAL A 213 -1.84 -18.68 -11.25
N ALA A 214 -2.89 -19.51 -11.14
CA ALA A 214 -3.59 -20.10 -12.26
C ALA A 214 -5.03 -19.58 -12.33
N ASP A 215 -5.97 -20.28 -11.68
CA ASP A 215 -7.37 -19.84 -11.59
C ASP A 215 -7.62 -19.10 -10.28
N LEU A 216 -8.47 -18.08 -10.35
CA LEU A 216 -8.89 -17.28 -9.20
C LEU A 216 -10.43 -17.15 -9.16
N PRO A 217 -11.03 -16.95 -7.97
CA PRO A 217 -12.42 -16.61 -7.84
C PRO A 217 -12.75 -15.27 -8.55
N THR A 218 -13.95 -15.15 -9.06
CA THR A 218 -14.44 -13.90 -9.65
C THR A 218 -14.34 -12.75 -8.64
N GLY A 219 -13.81 -11.61 -9.09
CA GLY A 219 -13.52 -10.45 -8.23
C GLY A 219 -12.12 -10.42 -7.62
N VAL A 220 -11.31 -11.48 -7.80
CA VAL A 220 -9.89 -11.51 -7.41
C VAL A 220 -9.03 -11.28 -8.66
N ASN A 221 -8.14 -10.27 -8.60
CA ASN A 221 -7.34 -9.88 -9.74
C ASN A 221 -5.95 -10.56 -9.69
N ALA A 222 -5.57 -11.25 -10.76
CA ALA A 222 -4.27 -11.90 -10.87
C ALA A 222 -3.11 -10.91 -10.81
N THR A 223 -3.29 -9.66 -11.24
CA THR A 223 -2.25 -8.62 -11.18
C THR A 223 -1.94 -8.15 -9.76
N ASP A 224 -2.81 -8.45 -8.78
CA ASP A 224 -2.56 -8.17 -7.37
C ASP A 224 -1.59 -9.18 -6.73
N PHE A 225 -1.37 -10.32 -7.38
CA PHE A 225 -0.41 -11.32 -6.94
C PHE A 225 0.97 -11.09 -7.56
N GLY A 226 2.01 -11.45 -6.81
CA GLY A 226 3.39 -11.43 -7.23
C GLY A 226 4.20 -12.49 -6.51
N GLU A 227 5.49 -12.55 -6.79
CA GLU A 227 6.43 -13.48 -6.15
C GLU A 227 7.68 -12.74 -5.69
N ILE A 228 8.24 -13.18 -4.57
CA ILE A 228 9.53 -12.74 -4.04
C ILE A 228 10.39 -13.95 -3.71
N THR A 229 11.70 -13.74 -3.63
CA THR A 229 12.63 -14.75 -3.15
C THR A 229 13.06 -14.43 -1.72
N VAL A 230 12.84 -15.37 -0.80
CA VAL A 230 13.16 -15.24 0.63
C VAL A 230 14.13 -16.36 0.99
N PHE A 231 15.39 -16.04 1.23
CA PHE A 231 16.46 -17.00 1.55
C PHE A 231 16.48 -18.25 0.67
N GLY A 232 16.31 -18.04 -0.65
CA GLY A 232 16.33 -19.09 -1.68
C GLY A 232 15.00 -19.83 -1.89
N GLN A 233 13.94 -19.47 -1.16
CA GLN A 233 12.59 -19.99 -1.37
C GLN A 233 11.70 -18.95 -2.07
N THR A 234 10.81 -19.41 -2.97
CA THR A 234 9.81 -18.55 -3.58
C THR A 234 8.63 -18.37 -2.62
N GLN A 235 8.15 -17.14 -2.47
CA GLN A 235 6.99 -16.80 -1.68
C GLN A 235 6.02 -15.95 -2.52
N SER A 236 4.73 -16.29 -2.49
CA SER A 236 3.69 -15.47 -3.14
C SER A 236 3.42 -14.22 -2.32
N THR A 237 3.06 -13.13 -3.04
CA THR A 237 2.59 -11.88 -2.44
C THR A 237 1.19 -11.54 -2.96
N TYR A 238 0.41 -10.78 -2.17
CA TYR A 238 -0.84 -10.17 -2.58
C TYR A 238 -0.80 -8.66 -2.29
N LYS A 239 -0.99 -7.84 -3.32
CA LYS A 239 -0.82 -6.37 -3.26
C LYS A 239 0.49 -5.97 -2.56
N GLY A 240 1.55 -6.75 -2.81
CA GLY A 240 2.86 -6.58 -2.24
C GLY A 240 3.07 -7.16 -0.83
N TRP A 241 2.03 -7.63 -0.14
CA TRP A 241 2.17 -8.33 1.14
C TRP A 241 2.66 -9.76 0.93
N PRO A 242 3.79 -10.18 1.53
CA PRO A 242 4.17 -11.59 1.62
C PRO A 242 3.09 -12.42 2.30
N LEU A 243 2.82 -13.61 1.76
CA LEU A 243 1.76 -14.49 2.24
C LEU A 243 2.30 -15.67 3.03
N TYR A 244 1.62 -15.99 4.13
CA TYR A 244 2.01 -17.05 5.07
C TYR A 244 0.86 -17.94 5.45
N TYR A 245 1.22 -19.12 5.95
CA TYR A 245 0.34 -19.97 6.76
C TYR A 245 0.62 -19.80 8.24
N PHE A 246 -0.29 -20.25 9.10
CA PHE A 246 -0.02 -20.42 10.51
C PHE A 246 0.23 -21.91 10.83
N GLY A 247 1.47 -22.25 11.21
CA GLY A 247 1.89 -23.61 11.57
C GLY A 247 1.76 -23.91 13.06
N GLY A 248 1.66 -22.87 13.89
CA GLY A 248 1.61 -23.00 15.34
C GLY A 248 2.97 -23.24 16.00
N THR A 249 2.93 -23.61 17.29
CA THR A 249 4.10 -23.92 18.11
C THR A 249 3.86 -25.22 18.87
N SER A 250 4.84 -25.67 19.68
CA SER A 250 4.65 -26.83 20.57
C SER A 250 3.52 -26.67 21.59
N SER A 251 3.13 -25.42 21.92
CA SER A 251 2.10 -25.10 22.90
C SER A 251 0.80 -24.53 22.29
N THR A 252 0.84 -24.11 21.05
CA THR A 252 -0.32 -23.51 20.34
C THR A 252 -0.47 -24.19 18.99
N ALA A 253 -1.60 -24.87 18.81
CA ALA A 253 -1.89 -25.51 17.53
C ALA A 253 -2.03 -24.47 16.41
N GLY A 254 -1.43 -24.76 15.25
CA GLY A 254 -1.63 -23.98 14.03
C GLY A 254 -2.99 -24.25 13.38
N ASP A 255 -3.19 -23.73 12.19
CA ASP A 255 -4.36 -24.00 11.35
C ASP A 255 -4.21 -25.38 10.70
N LEU A 256 -4.61 -26.41 11.45
CA LEU A 256 -4.47 -27.81 11.07
C LEU A 256 -5.64 -28.29 10.19
N ASN A 257 -6.79 -27.65 10.35
CA ASN A 257 -8.00 -27.94 9.59
C ASN A 257 -8.36 -26.80 8.66
N ARG A 258 -9.22 -27.10 7.69
CA ARG A 258 -9.77 -26.15 6.72
C ARG A 258 -10.53 -25.03 7.43
N GLY A 259 -10.41 -23.79 6.94
CA GLY A 259 -11.12 -22.63 7.46
C GLY A 259 -10.70 -22.17 8.86
N GLU A 260 -9.76 -22.85 9.54
CA GLU A 260 -9.24 -22.36 10.83
C GLU A 260 -8.51 -21.04 10.66
N THR A 261 -8.64 -20.15 11.64
CA THR A 261 -8.08 -18.78 11.61
C THR A 261 -7.32 -18.46 12.90
N ARG A 262 -6.71 -19.47 13.53
CA ARG A 262 -6.02 -19.36 14.84
C ARG A 262 -4.92 -18.31 14.86
N GLY A 263 -4.29 -18.06 13.71
CA GLY A 263 -3.21 -17.10 13.56
C GLY A 263 -3.59 -15.65 13.89
N VAL A 264 -4.88 -15.26 13.82
CA VAL A 264 -5.32 -13.87 14.08
C VAL A 264 -5.05 -13.38 15.51
N SER A 265 -4.89 -14.29 16.46
CA SER A 265 -4.58 -13.95 17.86
C SER A 265 -3.17 -14.32 18.29
N PHE A 266 -2.32 -14.88 17.40
CA PHE A 266 -0.98 -15.35 17.77
C PHE A 266 0.15 -14.49 17.16
N PRO A 267 1.19 -14.07 17.94
CA PRO A 267 1.37 -14.21 19.39
C PRO A 267 0.45 -13.28 20.21
N SER A 268 -0.13 -12.29 19.55
CA SER A 268 -1.14 -11.37 20.07
C SER A 268 -1.99 -10.83 18.92
N PRO A 269 -3.25 -10.41 19.19
CA PRO A 269 -4.12 -9.83 18.18
C PRO A 269 -3.50 -8.62 17.48
N GLY A 270 -3.80 -8.43 16.19
CA GLY A 270 -3.35 -7.28 15.39
C GLY A 270 -1.92 -7.38 14.84
N ILE A 271 -1.22 -8.49 15.07
CA ILE A 271 0.13 -8.73 14.50
C ILE A 271 0.02 -9.46 13.16
N TRP A 272 -0.89 -10.41 13.06
CA TRP A 272 -1.18 -11.16 11.84
C TRP A 272 -2.63 -10.96 11.43
N HIS A 273 -2.82 -10.69 10.15
CA HIS A 273 -4.15 -10.45 9.58
C HIS A 273 -4.44 -11.45 8.48
N THR A 274 -5.70 -11.88 8.38
CA THR A 274 -6.18 -12.61 7.20
C THR A 274 -6.20 -11.67 6.00
N VAL A 275 -6.04 -12.24 4.80
CA VAL A 275 -5.96 -11.50 3.53
C VAL A 275 -7.29 -11.59 2.80
N ASN A 276 -7.74 -10.52 2.17
CA ASN A 276 -8.96 -10.50 1.36
C ASN A 276 -8.86 -9.46 0.22
N THR A 277 -9.91 -9.36 -0.60
CA THR A 277 -9.95 -8.41 -1.74
C THR A 277 -9.89 -6.95 -1.31
N ALA A 278 -10.32 -6.61 -0.08
CA ALA A 278 -10.25 -5.26 0.50
C ALA A 278 -8.91 -4.96 1.17
N THR A 279 -8.01 -5.94 1.30
CA THR A 279 -6.66 -5.70 1.82
C THR A 279 -5.99 -4.58 1.01
N THR A 280 -5.54 -3.54 1.71
CA THR A 280 -4.81 -2.41 1.09
C THR A 280 -3.43 -2.86 0.62
N ALA A 281 -2.81 -2.10 -0.29
CA ALA A 281 -1.44 -2.39 -0.71
C ALA A 281 -0.48 -2.35 0.49
N ALA A 282 0.53 -3.23 0.47
CA ALA A 282 1.58 -3.23 1.48
C ALA A 282 2.32 -1.88 1.48
N PRO A 283 2.68 -1.35 2.66
CA PRO A 283 3.41 -0.10 2.74
C PRO A 283 4.77 -0.24 2.04
N THR A 284 5.11 0.74 1.20
CA THR A 284 6.44 0.79 0.58
C THR A 284 7.42 1.29 1.62
N SER A 285 8.42 0.48 1.96
CA SER A 285 9.51 0.89 2.82
C SER A 285 10.39 1.93 2.12
N ILE A 286 10.79 2.95 2.86
CA ILE A 286 11.87 3.85 2.47
C ILE A 286 13.11 3.44 3.23
N ASN A 287 14.20 3.22 2.51
CA ASN A 287 15.46 2.71 3.03
C ASN A 287 16.58 3.76 2.94
N ILE A 288 17.65 3.53 3.68
CA ILE A 288 18.96 4.16 3.48
C ILE A 288 19.88 3.15 2.81
N THR A 289 20.40 3.54 1.66
CA THR A 289 21.41 2.76 0.93
C THR A 289 22.73 3.54 0.93
N GLN A 290 23.81 2.91 1.37
CA GLN A 290 25.14 3.55 1.35
C GLN A 290 25.69 3.55 -0.07
N ASN A 291 26.07 4.73 -0.54
CA ASN A 291 26.80 4.94 -1.79
C ASN A 291 28.21 5.43 -1.47
N ALA A 292 29.23 4.84 -2.10
CA ALA A 292 30.63 5.13 -1.80
C ALA A 292 31.03 6.61 -2.05
N THR A 293 30.36 7.28 -2.98
CA THR A 293 30.67 8.67 -3.37
C THR A 293 29.72 9.69 -2.75
N LEU A 294 28.42 9.35 -2.71
CA LEU A 294 27.35 10.29 -2.33
C LEU A 294 26.92 10.15 -0.87
N GLY A 295 27.42 9.11 -0.17
CA GLY A 295 27.04 8.81 1.20
C GLY A 295 25.69 8.07 1.30
N ASN A 296 24.96 8.31 2.37
CA ASN A 296 23.70 7.62 2.65
C ASN A 296 22.56 8.23 1.83
N LEU A 297 22.02 7.46 0.88
CA LEU A 297 20.93 7.86 -0.01
C LEU A 297 19.59 7.31 0.47
N ILE A 298 18.54 8.06 0.25
CA ILE A 298 17.16 7.60 0.44
C ILE A 298 16.76 6.82 -0.82
N THR A 299 16.33 5.58 -0.61
CA THR A 299 15.89 4.66 -1.65
C THR A 299 14.51 4.09 -1.32
N ASP A 300 13.84 3.53 -2.30
CA ASP A 300 12.65 2.74 -2.06
C ASP A 300 13.00 1.34 -1.49
N SER A 301 11.97 0.52 -1.25
CA SER A 301 12.11 -0.85 -0.74
C SER A 301 12.96 -1.78 -1.62
N LYS A 302 13.10 -1.44 -2.90
CA LYS A 302 13.90 -2.20 -3.87
C LYS A 302 15.32 -1.67 -4.03
N GLY A 303 15.71 -0.68 -3.21
CA GLY A 303 17.04 -0.05 -3.29
C GLY A 303 17.23 0.90 -4.48
N ARG A 304 16.14 1.34 -5.14
CA ARG A 304 16.20 2.32 -6.23
C ARG A 304 16.30 3.73 -5.65
N THR A 305 17.21 4.52 -6.17
CA THR A 305 17.49 5.87 -5.67
C THR A 305 16.29 6.81 -5.89
N LEU A 306 15.95 7.58 -4.87
CA LEU A 306 14.99 8.67 -4.97
C LEU A 306 15.72 10.00 -5.16
N TYR A 307 15.07 10.95 -5.84
CA TYR A 307 15.66 12.23 -6.24
C TYR A 307 14.81 13.42 -5.83
N LEU A 308 15.50 14.57 -5.66
CA LEU A 308 14.93 15.89 -5.38
C LEU A 308 15.16 16.81 -6.57
N PHE A 309 14.20 17.69 -6.84
CA PHE A 309 14.32 18.75 -7.86
C PHE A 309 14.47 20.11 -7.18
N THR A 310 15.53 20.86 -7.50
CA THR A 310 15.85 22.12 -6.81
C THR A 310 14.78 23.22 -6.94
N LYS A 311 13.88 23.10 -7.94
CA LYS A 311 12.77 24.04 -8.13
C LYS A 311 11.56 23.75 -7.24
N ASP A 312 11.51 22.59 -6.58
CA ASP A 312 10.38 22.15 -5.76
C ASP A 312 10.50 22.57 -4.28
N THR A 313 11.28 23.59 -3.99
CA THR A 313 11.63 24.03 -2.64
C THR A 313 10.39 24.36 -1.77
N ASP A 314 9.30 24.79 -2.38
CA ASP A 314 8.06 25.26 -1.72
C ASP A 314 7.02 24.13 -1.47
N LYS A 315 7.42 22.87 -1.53
CA LYS A 315 6.54 21.68 -1.49
C LYS A 315 5.66 21.51 -2.74
N THR A 316 5.91 22.24 -3.80
CA THR A 316 5.15 22.16 -5.04
C THR A 316 5.94 21.41 -6.09
N ASN A 317 5.31 20.51 -6.82
CA ASN A 317 5.92 19.84 -7.96
C ASN A 317 5.95 20.80 -9.15
N HIS A 318 7.10 21.41 -9.42
CA HIS A 318 7.32 22.30 -10.56
C HIS A 318 7.78 21.58 -11.83
N TYR A 319 8.18 20.32 -11.72
CA TYR A 319 8.54 19.51 -12.89
C TYR A 319 7.29 19.01 -13.63
N CYS A 320 6.29 18.55 -12.89
CA CYS A 320 5.07 17.98 -13.43
C CYS A 320 3.84 18.40 -12.59
N PRO A 321 3.49 19.70 -12.58
CA PRO A 321 2.49 20.23 -11.65
C PRO A 321 1.08 19.68 -11.91
N THR A 322 0.80 19.21 -13.12
CA THR A 322 -0.50 18.61 -13.48
C THR A 322 -0.58 17.10 -13.24
N GLY A 323 0.54 16.46 -12.89
CA GLY A 323 0.65 15.00 -12.78
C GLY A 323 0.54 14.23 -14.10
N ALA A 324 0.31 14.93 -15.21
CA ALA A 324 0.25 14.36 -16.56
C ALA A 324 1.59 14.54 -17.27
N CYS A 325 2.66 13.95 -16.73
CA CYS A 325 3.98 14.00 -17.37
C CYS A 325 3.96 13.19 -18.65
N THR A 326 4.09 13.88 -19.79
CA THR A 326 4.18 13.23 -21.10
C THR A 326 5.55 12.62 -21.37
N THR A 327 6.58 13.06 -20.64
CA THR A 327 7.92 12.48 -20.67
C THR A 327 8.21 11.88 -19.31
N VAL A 328 8.35 10.57 -19.26
CA VAL A 328 8.46 9.82 -17.99
C VAL A 328 9.93 9.71 -17.56
N LYS A 329 10.74 10.78 -17.78
CA LYS A 329 12.15 10.78 -17.39
C LYS A 329 12.34 10.86 -15.88
N TRP A 330 11.42 11.52 -15.18
CA TRP A 330 11.38 11.64 -13.73
C TRP A 330 10.01 11.22 -13.19
N PRO A 331 9.75 9.91 -13.14
CA PRO A 331 8.51 9.41 -12.57
C PRO A 331 8.38 9.83 -11.10
N ILE A 332 7.18 10.23 -10.70
CA ILE A 332 6.91 10.58 -9.30
C ILE A 332 6.97 9.33 -8.41
N PHE A 333 7.49 9.51 -7.20
CA PHE A 333 7.44 8.49 -6.17
C PHE A 333 6.23 8.73 -5.26
N TYR A 334 5.43 7.69 -5.04
CA TYR A 334 4.30 7.74 -4.12
C TYR A 334 4.18 6.45 -3.32
N THR A 335 3.84 6.60 -2.05
CA THR A 335 3.43 5.52 -1.15
C THR A 335 2.36 6.02 -0.20
N ASP A 336 1.29 5.22 0.03
CA ASP A 336 0.20 5.57 0.96
C ASP A 336 0.63 5.56 2.42
N ALA A 337 1.55 4.67 2.78
CA ALA A 337 2.09 4.55 4.11
C ALA A 337 3.62 4.49 4.04
N VAL A 338 4.27 5.40 4.77
CA VAL A 338 5.72 5.42 4.88
C VAL A 338 6.13 4.57 6.09
N THR A 339 6.87 3.50 5.82
CA THR A 339 7.67 2.80 6.83
C THR A 339 9.15 3.05 6.53
N VAL A 340 9.90 3.46 7.54
CA VAL A 340 11.34 3.72 7.41
C VAL A 340 12.12 2.57 8.04
N SER A 341 13.02 1.98 7.28
CA SER A 341 13.84 0.85 7.76
C SER A 341 15.05 1.28 8.59
N SER A 342 15.34 2.58 8.66
CA SER A 342 16.51 3.12 9.35
C SER A 342 16.12 4.10 10.45
N SER A 343 16.73 3.96 11.62
CA SER A 343 16.59 4.91 12.74
C SER A 343 17.15 6.31 12.42
N SER A 344 17.89 6.46 11.31
CA SER A 344 18.38 7.76 10.84
C SER A 344 17.34 8.56 10.03
N LEU A 345 16.18 7.96 9.75
CA LEU A 345 15.03 8.60 9.13
C LEU A 345 13.87 8.65 10.12
N ALA A 346 13.19 9.77 10.20
CA ALA A 346 11.93 9.88 10.92
C ALA A 346 10.74 9.80 9.94
N THR A 347 9.74 9.00 10.26
CA THR A 347 8.49 8.93 9.46
C THR A 347 7.84 10.31 9.32
N ALA A 348 7.97 11.16 10.36
CA ALA A 348 7.46 12.53 10.36
C ALA A 348 8.14 13.47 9.35
N ASP A 349 9.31 13.09 8.79
CA ASP A 349 9.96 13.84 7.72
C ASP A 349 9.29 13.62 6.35
N PHE A 350 8.40 12.66 6.25
CA PHE A 350 7.67 12.33 5.02
C PHE A 350 6.22 12.79 5.09
N ASP A 351 5.72 13.29 3.96
CA ASP A 351 4.36 13.79 3.80
C ASP A 351 3.87 13.48 2.37
N VAL A 352 2.62 13.75 2.09
CA VAL A 352 2.01 13.54 0.76
C VAL A 352 1.42 14.84 0.25
N ILE A 353 1.77 15.21 -0.97
CA ILE A 353 1.10 16.29 -1.71
C ILE A 353 0.16 15.69 -2.75
N THR A 354 -0.91 16.43 -3.06
CA THR A 354 -1.85 16.09 -4.13
C THR A 354 -1.71 17.08 -5.26
N LEU A 355 -1.41 16.60 -6.46
CA LEU A 355 -1.26 17.40 -7.67
C LEU A 355 -2.63 17.80 -8.24
N THR A 356 -2.68 18.74 -9.16
CA THR A 356 -3.93 19.32 -9.68
C THR A 356 -4.87 18.32 -10.36
N ASN A 357 -4.35 17.20 -10.85
CA ASN A 357 -5.12 16.09 -11.44
C ASN A 357 -5.51 14.99 -10.43
N GLY A 358 -5.29 15.22 -9.11
CA GLY A 358 -5.58 14.25 -8.06
C GLY A 358 -4.49 13.19 -7.83
N VAL A 359 -3.41 13.18 -8.63
CA VAL A 359 -2.28 12.28 -8.41
C VAL A 359 -1.54 12.69 -7.14
N LYS A 360 -1.20 11.70 -6.32
CA LYS A 360 -0.46 11.89 -5.07
C LYS A 360 1.03 11.68 -5.27
N GLN A 361 1.84 12.39 -4.51
CA GLN A 361 3.30 12.28 -4.51
C GLN A 361 3.84 12.38 -3.09
N THR A 362 4.76 11.50 -2.73
CA THR A 362 5.43 11.54 -1.42
C THR A 362 6.51 12.63 -1.43
N THR A 363 6.66 13.32 -0.30
CA THR A 363 7.72 14.30 -0.05
C THR A 363 8.64 13.85 1.07
N TYR A 364 9.89 14.30 1.05
CA TYR A 364 10.85 14.18 2.15
C TYR A 364 11.27 15.57 2.62
N LYS A 365 11.05 15.87 3.90
CA LYS A 365 11.27 17.22 4.46
C LYS A 365 10.68 18.32 3.57
N GLY A 366 9.51 18.03 2.98
CA GLY A 366 8.79 18.92 2.06
C GLY A 366 9.32 18.98 0.62
N TRP A 367 10.33 18.21 0.26
CA TRP A 367 10.78 18.06 -1.11
C TRP A 367 10.02 16.91 -1.79
N PRO A 368 9.30 17.12 -2.92
CA PRO A 368 8.72 16.07 -3.73
C PRO A 368 9.76 15.06 -4.19
N LEU A 369 9.44 13.77 -4.11
CA LEU A 369 10.35 12.66 -4.44
C LEU A 369 10.05 12.08 -5.81
N TYR A 370 11.13 11.78 -6.54
CA TYR A 370 11.08 11.23 -7.90
C TYR A 370 11.98 10.02 -8.06
N TYR A 371 11.68 9.23 -9.05
CA TYR A 371 12.61 8.29 -9.64
C TYR A 371 13.32 8.91 -10.84
N TYR A 372 14.36 8.23 -11.34
CA TYR A 372 15.00 8.55 -12.60
C TYR A 372 14.83 7.40 -13.60
N ALA A 373 14.38 7.73 -14.82
CA ALA A 373 14.25 6.84 -15.98
C ALA A 373 15.16 7.34 -17.10
N PRO A 374 16.37 6.77 -17.27
CA PRO A 374 17.40 7.29 -18.18
C PRO A 374 16.95 7.50 -19.61
N ALA A 375 16.20 6.54 -20.16
CA ALA A 375 15.69 6.59 -21.54
C ALA A 375 14.49 7.53 -21.72
N GLY A 376 13.87 8.00 -20.63
CA GLY A 376 12.64 8.81 -20.69
C GLY A 376 11.39 8.03 -21.07
N ASP A 377 11.43 6.72 -20.90
CA ASP A 377 10.36 5.75 -21.22
C ASP A 377 9.58 5.26 -19.97
N GLY A 378 9.92 5.80 -18.79
CA GLY A 378 9.36 5.39 -17.51
C GLY A 378 10.03 4.16 -16.87
N VAL A 379 10.98 3.53 -17.56
CA VAL A 379 11.76 2.43 -16.99
C VAL A 379 12.79 2.99 -16.02
N ILE A 380 12.51 2.79 -14.73
CA ILE A 380 13.32 3.33 -13.63
C ILE A 380 14.68 2.63 -13.59
N GLU A 381 15.74 3.39 -13.31
CA GLU A 381 17.10 2.85 -13.15
C GLU A 381 17.15 1.73 -12.09
N THR A 382 18.13 0.85 -12.22
CA THR A 382 18.28 -0.32 -11.33
C THR A 382 18.68 0.09 -9.91
N ALA A 383 18.43 -0.80 -8.94
CA ALA A 383 18.85 -0.63 -7.56
C ALA A 383 20.34 -0.27 -7.45
N GLY A 384 20.67 0.69 -6.58
CA GLY A 384 22.04 1.16 -6.35
C GLY A 384 22.58 2.13 -7.42
N SER A 385 21.86 2.34 -8.54
CA SER A 385 22.23 3.33 -9.55
C SER A 385 21.95 4.75 -9.06
N THR A 386 22.74 5.71 -9.52
CA THR A 386 22.63 7.14 -9.22
C THR A 386 22.79 7.99 -10.48
N GLY A 387 22.30 7.48 -11.61
CA GLY A 387 22.44 8.14 -12.92
C GLY A 387 21.74 9.49 -13.03
N GLY A 388 20.80 9.76 -12.15
CA GLY A 388 20.08 11.04 -12.06
C GLY A 388 20.84 12.15 -11.32
N GLU A 389 21.94 11.82 -10.60
CA GLU A 389 22.68 12.76 -9.78
C GLU A 389 23.31 13.88 -10.60
N GLY A 390 23.10 15.14 -10.21
CA GLY A 390 23.68 16.32 -10.82
C GLY A 390 23.10 16.71 -12.18
N ILE A 391 22.10 16.03 -12.72
CA ILE A 391 21.55 16.31 -14.05
C ILE A 391 21.04 17.75 -14.13
N GLY A 392 21.58 18.48 -15.10
CA GLY A 392 21.27 19.89 -15.38
C GLY A 392 21.59 20.84 -14.24
N GLY A 393 22.26 20.40 -13.18
CA GLY A 393 22.50 21.17 -11.97
C GLY A 393 21.25 21.34 -11.08
N PHE A 394 20.15 20.60 -11.37
CA PHE A 394 18.88 20.75 -10.68
C PHE A 394 18.39 19.47 -9.97
N TRP A 395 18.89 18.31 -10.35
CA TRP A 395 18.48 17.04 -9.81
C TRP A 395 19.54 16.43 -8.92
N PHE A 396 19.18 16.06 -7.71
CA PHE A 396 20.09 15.47 -6.74
C PHE A 396 19.46 14.27 -6.04
N SER A 397 20.24 13.25 -5.77
CA SER A 397 19.79 12.08 -5.00
C SER A 397 19.28 12.50 -3.63
N ALA A 398 18.13 12.01 -3.23
CA ALA A 398 17.55 12.34 -1.93
C ALA A 398 18.40 11.77 -0.79
N LYS A 399 18.75 12.61 0.18
CA LYS A 399 19.45 12.26 1.42
C LYS A 399 19.22 13.32 2.48
N SER A 400 19.67 13.05 3.70
CA SER A 400 19.62 14.05 4.77
C SER A 400 20.70 15.12 4.53
N TYR A 401 20.33 16.17 3.80
CA TYR A 401 21.21 17.28 3.51
C TYR A 401 21.37 18.22 4.71
N SER A 402 22.60 18.66 4.99
CA SER A 402 22.88 19.79 5.88
C SER A 402 22.55 21.10 5.17
N LEU A 403 22.84 21.16 3.87
CA LEU A 403 22.61 22.30 3.00
C LEU A 403 22.21 21.80 1.62
N MET A 404 21.21 22.46 1.01
CA MET A 404 20.67 22.14 -0.31
C MET A 404 20.63 23.40 -1.18
N ILE A 405 20.44 23.22 -2.47
CA ILE A 405 20.25 24.30 -3.45
C ILE A 405 18.77 24.41 -3.76
N ALA A 406 18.21 25.61 -3.65
CA ALA A 406 16.91 26.00 -4.18
C ALA A 406 17.10 26.77 -5.49
N ASN A 407 16.14 26.67 -6.42
CA ASN A 407 16.12 27.47 -7.64
C ASN A 407 14.72 28.05 -7.88
N ALA A 408 14.53 29.30 -7.50
CA ALA A 408 13.24 30.00 -7.60
C ALA A 408 13.46 31.51 -7.78
N GLN A 409 12.37 32.25 -8.05
CA GLN A 409 12.36 33.71 -7.94
C GLN A 409 12.63 34.10 -6.49
N VAL A 410 13.65 34.90 -6.25
CA VAL A 410 13.93 35.51 -4.95
C VAL A 410 12.94 36.65 -4.75
N ILE A 411 12.17 36.63 -3.63
CA ILE A 411 11.17 37.64 -3.30
C ILE A 411 11.49 38.25 -1.93
N GLY A 412 11.72 39.57 -1.92
CA GLY A 412 12.01 40.32 -0.68
C GLY A 412 10.81 40.41 0.26
N GLY A 413 11.07 40.80 1.50
CA GLY A 413 10.02 41.13 2.47
C GLY A 413 9.17 42.34 2.06
N ASP A 414 9.66 43.15 1.13
CA ASP A 414 8.99 44.28 0.47
C ASP A 414 8.11 43.86 -0.72
N GLY A 415 8.09 42.56 -1.07
CA GLY A 415 7.34 42.02 -2.20
C GLY A 415 8.00 42.20 -3.56
N ASN A 416 9.16 42.86 -3.65
CA ASN A 416 9.89 43.00 -4.90
C ASN A 416 10.66 41.72 -5.27
N HIS A 417 10.91 41.56 -6.58
CA HIS A 417 11.69 40.47 -7.14
C HIS A 417 13.16 40.81 -7.20
N TYR A 418 14.00 39.83 -6.92
CA TYR A 418 15.44 39.91 -6.91
C TYR A 418 16.08 38.76 -7.70
N VAL A 419 17.25 38.98 -8.26
CA VAL A 419 18.08 37.97 -8.90
C VAL A 419 19.42 37.82 -8.18
N ALA A 420 20.38 37.16 -8.78
CA ALA A 420 21.70 36.93 -8.21
C ALA A 420 22.31 38.21 -7.59
N GLU A 421 23.06 38.03 -6.49
CA GLU A 421 23.59 39.13 -5.66
C GLU A 421 22.49 40.01 -5.02
N SER A 422 21.25 39.51 -4.99
CA SER A 422 20.07 40.22 -4.43
C SER A 422 19.89 41.62 -5.07
N ILE A 423 20.01 41.68 -6.39
CA ILE A 423 19.71 42.87 -7.21
C ILE A 423 18.27 42.79 -7.68
N LEU A 424 17.56 43.93 -7.72
CA LEU A 424 16.19 43.98 -8.26
C LEU A 424 16.12 43.40 -9.67
N GLY A 425 15.21 42.50 -9.93
CA GLY A 425 14.99 41.85 -11.23
C GLY A 425 14.19 40.57 -11.17
N ASP A 426 13.65 40.21 -12.34
CA ASP A 426 12.88 38.98 -12.54
C ASP A 426 13.78 37.85 -13.03
N GLY A 427 13.52 36.64 -12.54
CA GLY A 427 14.18 35.41 -12.96
C GLY A 427 14.48 34.46 -11.80
N ALA A 428 14.42 33.17 -12.08
CA ALA A 428 14.81 32.16 -11.10
C ALA A 428 16.31 32.23 -10.80
N THR A 429 16.65 32.23 -9.53
CA THR A 429 18.02 32.26 -9.02
C THR A 429 18.27 31.04 -8.16
N SER A 430 19.44 30.42 -8.30
CA SER A 430 19.87 29.37 -7.37
C SER A 430 20.40 29.99 -6.09
N TYR A 431 19.98 29.49 -4.94
CA TYR A 431 20.46 29.95 -3.63
C TYR A 431 20.48 28.77 -2.63
N PHE A 432 21.22 28.97 -1.54
CA PHE A 432 21.34 27.93 -0.52
C PHE A 432 20.19 27.98 0.47
N VAL A 433 19.72 26.77 0.81
CA VAL A 433 18.79 26.53 1.90
C VAL A 433 19.37 25.42 2.80
N ASP A 434 18.93 25.31 4.04
CA ASP A 434 19.21 24.12 4.86
C ASP A 434 18.40 22.91 4.39
N GLY A 435 18.62 21.74 4.99
CA GLY A 435 17.90 20.51 4.64
C GLY A 435 16.38 20.61 4.76
N ASN A 436 15.86 21.56 5.54
CA ASN A 436 14.43 21.82 5.72
C ASN A 436 13.89 22.91 4.78
N GLY A 437 14.75 23.47 3.90
CA GLY A 437 14.38 24.50 2.93
C GLY A 437 14.37 25.92 3.45
N ARG A 438 15.00 26.18 4.61
CA ARG A 438 15.16 27.53 5.14
C ARG A 438 16.37 28.22 4.48
N THR A 439 16.15 29.43 3.96
CA THR A 439 17.14 30.17 3.17
C THR A 439 18.34 30.63 4.00
N LEU A 440 19.53 30.53 3.40
CA LEU A 440 20.78 30.97 3.97
C LEU A 440 21.26 32.27 3.32
N TYR A 441 21.80 33.16 4.15
CA TYR A 441 22.25 34.49 3.79
C TYR A 441 23.68 34.74 4.20
N ARG A 442 24.31 35.74 3.58
CA ARG A 442 25.57 36.36 3.97
C ARG A 442 25.38 37.85 4.23
N PHE A 443 26.16 38.39 5.16
CA PHE A 443 26.21 39.82 5.44
C PHE A 443 27.34 40.45 4.66
N ASN A 444 27.06 41.51 3.87
CA ASN A 444 28.01 42.08 2.94
C ASN A 444 29.20 42.82 3.63
N ASN A 445 29.03 43.16 4.93
CA ASN A 445 30.09 43.81 5.72
C ASN A 445 30.94 42.81 6.50
N ASP A 446 30.62 41.51 6.45
CA ASP A 446 31.52 40.52 7.05
C ASP A 446 32.84 40.45 6.27
N THR A 447 33.89 40.06 6.93
CA THR A 447 35.19 39.82 6.33
C THR A 447 35.55 38.33 6.41
N HIS A 448 36.57 37.93 5.65
CA HIS A 448 36.91 36.52 5.47
C HIS A 448 36.93 35.76 6.81
N ASN A 449 36.04 34.76 6.95
CA ASN A 449 35.86 33.95 8.15
C ASN A 449 35.66 34.78 9.44
N THR A 450 35.08 35.97 9.32
CA THR A 450 34.82 36.86 10.46
C THR A 450 33.41 37.39 10.42
N ASN A 451 32.63 37.04 11.44
CA ASN A 451 31.29 37.57 11.67
C ASN A 451 31.40 38.94 12.33
N THR A 452 30.98 39.98 11.64
CA THR A 452 30.96 41.37 12.14
C THR A 452 29.58 41.82 12.59
N PHE A 453 28.55 41.01 12.33
CA PHE A 453 27.15 41.36 12.66
C PHE A 453 26.78 41.02 14.11
N SER A 454 27.03 39.77 14.53
CA SER A 454 26.59 39.30 15.85
C SER A 454 27.31 40.04 16.99
N ASN A 455 26.58 40.53 17.97
CA ASN A 455 27.12 41.34 19.08
C ASN A 455 26.84 40.77 20.48
N GLY A 456 26.17 39.60 20.56
CA GLY A 456 25.82 38.90 21.81
C GLY A 456 24.52 39.40 22.44
N THR A 457 23.86 40.40 21.87
CA THR A 457 22.53 40.83 22.32
C THR A 457 21.45 39.94 21.73
N ALA A 458 20.73 39.19 22.56
CA ALA A 458 19.77 38.19 22.10
C ALA A 458 18.71 38.73 21.10
N SER A 459 18.17 39.95 21.35
CA SER A 459 17.21 40.56 20.45
C SER A 459 17.79 41.01 19.11
N HIS A 460 19.08 41.36 19.07
CA HIS A 460 19.80 41.72 17.87
C HIS A 460 20.14 40.47 17.05
N ASP A 461 20.73 39.49 17.70
CA ASP A 461 21.22 38.28 17.02
C ASP A 461 20.05 37.36 16.57
N ALA A 462 18.86 37.48 17.20
CA ALA A 462 17.63 36.83 16.76
C ALA A 462 17.11 37.31 15.40
N ILE A 463 17.50 38.50 14.93
CA ILE A 463 17.13 38.98 13.57
C ILE A 463 17.88 38.22 12.51
N TRP A 464 19.15 37.90 12.76
CA TRP A 464 20.02 37.15 11.89
C TRP A 464 20.75 36.05 12.64
N PRO A 465 20.04 34.97 13.01
CA PRO A 465 20.65 33.84 13.70
C PRO A 465 21.76 33.22 12.84
N ILE A 466 22.85 32.83 13.47
CA ILE A 466 23.93 32.11 12.79
C ILE A 466 23.46 30.74 12.31
N PHE A 467 23.97 30.30 11.15
CA PHE A 467 23.79 28.94 10.67
C PHE A 467 24.99 28.07 11.06
N TYR A 468 24.70 26.88 11.59
CA TYR A 468 25.71 25.89 11.89
C TYR A 468 25.28 24.49 11.50
N SER A 469 26.19 23.78 10.85
CA SER A 469 26.21 22.35 10.69
C SER A 469 27.66 21.89 10.83
N ALA A 470 27.90 20.82 11.58
CA ALA A 470 29.27 20.37 11.84
C ALA A 470 29.99 20.03 10.52
N LEU A 471 31.16 20.62 10.33
CA LEU A 471 31.93 20.44 9.10
C LEU A 471 32.27 18.96 8.86
N ALA A 472 32.49 18.18 9.93
CA ALA A 472 32.79 16.76 9.83
C ALA A 472 31.65 16.00 9.15
N ASP A 473 30.40 16.31 9.51
CA ASP A 473 29.19 15.60 9.10
C ASP A 473 28.43 16.31 7.98
N LEU A 474 29.04 17.34 7.36
CA LEU A 474 28.40 18.18 6.37
C LEU A 474 27.99 17.37 5.14
N SER A 475 26.69 17.29 4.89
CA SER A 475 26.06 16.60 3.75
C SER A 475 25.61 17.63 2.71
N LEU A 476 26.19 17.55 1.50
CA LEU A 476 26.07 18.55 0.43
C LEU A 476 25.57 17.91 -0.87
N PRO A 477 24.88 18.68 -1.74
CA PRO A 477 24.74 18.34 -3.17
C PRO A 477 26.10 18.10 -3.83
N SER A 478 26.17 17.20 -4.82
CA SER A 478 27.43 16.86 -5.51
C SER A 478 28.09 18.05 -6.23
N SER A 479 27.33 19.10 -6.53
CA SER A 479 27.84 20.35 -7.13
C SER A 479 28.58 21.25 -6.16
N LEU A 480 28.61 20.96 -4.87
CA LEU A 480 29.29 21.74 -3.83
C LEU A 480 30.49 20.98 -3.28
N SER A 481 31.59 21.70 -3.07
CA SER A 481 32.79 21.14 -2.44
C SER A 481 32.82 21.44 -0.94
N LYS A 482 33.08 20.43 -0.13
CA LYS A 482 33.28 20.60 1.31
C LYS A 482 34.46 21.52 1.63
N ALA A 483 35.45 21.61 0.71
CA ALA A 483 36.61 22.48 0.84
C ALA A 483 36.27 23.98 0.81
N ASP A 484 35.08 24.36 0.27
CA ASP A 484 34.60 25.74 0.28
C ASP A 484 34.02 26.19 1.61
N PHE A 485 33.89 25.26 2.58
CA PHE A 485 33.31 25.52 3.89
C PHE A 485 34.36 25.50 5.00
N ALA A 486 34.15 26.32 6.02
CA ALA A 486 34.94 26.33 7.24
C ALA A 486 34.07 26.59 8.47
N GLU A 487 34.58 26.30 9.65
CA GLU A 487 33.94 26.63 10.93
C GLU A 487 34.65 27.80 11.58
N ILE A 488 33.89 28.75 12.09
CA ILE A 488 34.39 29.85 12.95
C ILE A 488 33.69 29.79 14.30
N THR A 489 34.26 30.47 15.30
CA THR A 489 33.64 30.63 16.62
C THR A 489 33.26 32.09 16.82
N VAL A 490 31.98 32.34 17.08
CA VAL A 490 31.39 33.65 17.26
C VAL A 490 30.75 33.69 18.63
N LEU A 491 31.23 34.52 19.55
CA LEU A 491 30.69 34.65 20.92
C LEU A 491 30.51 33.30 21.64
N GLY A 492 31.44 32.37 21.41
CA GLY A 492 31.42 31.02 21.98
C GLY A 492 30.53 30.01 21.24
N GLN A 493 29.84 30.39 20.19
CA GLN A 493 29.02 29.52 19.35
C GLN A 493 29.75 29.23 18.03
N LYS A 494 29.56 28.04 17.47
CA LYS A 494 30.10 27.70 16.16
C LYS A 494 29.17 28.21 15.05
N GLN A 495 29.76 28.71 13.98
CA GLN A 495 29.08 29.15 12.77
C GLN A 495 29.80 28.58 11.55
N LEU A 496 29.03 28.13 10.54
CA LEU A 496 29.58 27.68 9.26
C LEU A 496 29.81 28.89 8.34
N THR A 497 30.90 28.82 7.56
CA THR A 497 31.19 29.79 6.49
C THR A 497 31.22 29.07 5.14
N TYR A 498 30.94 29.82 4.06
CA TYR A 498 31.09 29.38 2.66
C TYR A 498 31.98 30.37 1.92
N LYS A 499 33.11 29.90 1.39
CA LYS A 499 34.13 30.73 0.73
C LYS A 499 34.52 31.95 1.56
N GLY A 500 34.62 31.76 2.88
CA GLY A 500 34.95 32.81 3.83
C GLY A 500 33.77 33.66 4.32
N TRP A 501 32.57 33.54 3.71
CA TRP A 501 31.38 34.25 4.17
C TRP A 501 30.68 33.52 5.30
N PRO A 502 30.51 34.11 6.52
CA PRO A 502 29.64 33.59 7.57
C PRO A 502 28.20 33.44 7.08
N LEU A 503 27.55 32.33 7.46
CA LEU A 503 26.20 31.97 7.02
C LEU A 503 25.17 32.24 8.11
N TYR A 504 24.04 32.83 7.72
CA TYR A 504 22.97 33.24 8.61
C TYR A 504 21.61 32.79 8.10
N TYR A 505 20.65 32.75 9.04
CA TYR A 505 19.23 32.75 8.74
C TYR A 505 18.65 34.16 8.86
N PHE A 506 17.48 34.40 8.29
CA PHE A 506 16.69 35.57 8.58
C PHE A 506 15.60 35.21 9.60
N GLY A 507 15.71 35.69 10.83
CA GLY A 507 14.75 35.50 11.93
C GLY A 507 13.61 36.49 11.93
N GLY A 508 13.78 37.65 11.24
CA GLY A 508 12.81 38.73 11.19
C GLY A 508 12.80 39.60 12.44
N THR A 509 11.79 40.47 12.50
CA THR A 509 11.52 41.39 13.62
C THR A 509 10.05 41.26 14.04
N ALA A 510 9.63 42.01 15.04
CA ALA A 510 8.22 42.09 15.44
C ALA A 510 7.28 42.54 14.31
N THR A 511 7.80 43.32 13.34
CA THR A 511 7.01 43.91 12.24
C THR A 511 7.29 43.25 10.89
N VAL A 512 8.42 42.59 10.71
CA VAL A 512 8.80 41.88 9.47
C VAL A 512 9.01 40.43 9.81
N PRO A 513 8.06 39.54 9.46
CA PRO A 513 8.22 38.10 9.70
C PRO A 513 9.49 37.55 9.03
N GLY A 514 10.24 36.73 9.76
CA GLY A 514 11.42 36.05 9.22
C GLY A 514 11.06 34.92 8.25
N ASP A 515 12.10 34.27 7.71
CA ASP A 515 11.97 33.10 6.85
C ASP A 515 11.85 31.79 7.66
N ALA A 516 11.76 31.92 8.99
CA ALA A 516 11.74 30.79 9.93
C ALA A 516 10.38 30.12 10.07
N ALA A 517 9.31 30.67 9.51
CA ALA A 517 8.00 30.07 9.65
C ALA A 517 7.93 28.78 8.83
N ASP A 518 7.66 27.68 9.49
CA ASP A 518 7.56 26.30 8.97
C ASP A 518 6.55 26.12 7.83
N ALA A 519 5.73 27.13 7.56
CA ALA A 519 4.67 27.06 6.58
C ALA A 519 5.13 27.33 5.13
N VAL A 520 6.25 28.02 4.90
CA VAL A 520 6.67 28.35 3.53
C VAL A 520 8.20 28.24 3.37
N ARG A 521 8.61 27.16 2.77
CA ARG A 521 9.99 26.85 2.40
C ARG A 521 10.47 27.79 1.29
N GLY A 522 11.78 28.02 1.20
CA GLY A 522 12.39 28.83 0.14
C GLY A 522 12.06 30.33 0.17
N ARG A 523 11.48 30.85 1.26
CA ARG A 523 11.28 32.28 1.44
C ARG A 523 12.61 33.01 1.50
N THR A 524 12.67 34.22 0.91
CA THR A 524 13.87 35.01 0.76
C THR A 524 13.69 36.46 1.21
N ARG A 525 12.85 36.69 2.23
CA ARG A 525 12.47 38.02 2.70
C ARG A 525 13.66 38.87 3.17
N GLY A 526 14.70 38.21 3.65
CA GLY A 526 15.88 38.89 4.17
C GLY A 526 16.63 39.76 3.14
N VAL A 527 16.46 39.51 1.83
CA VAL A 527 17.18 40.30 0.79
C VAL A 527 16.80 41.77 0.74
N SER A 528 15.64 42.15 1.24
CA SER A 528 15.18 43.54 1.29
C SER A 528 15.22 44.15 2.72
N PHE A 529 15.85 43.44 3.66
CA PHE A 529 15.92 43.93 5.06
C PHE A 529 17.33 44.48 5.37
N PRO A 530 17.51 45.61 6.07
CA PRO A 530 16.48 46.45 6.69
C PRO A 530 15.79 47.43 5.73
N THR A 531 16.29 47.62 4.55
CA THR A 531 15.75 48.56 3.55
C THR A 531 15.77 47.92 2.15
N THR A 532 14.79 48.29 1.33
CA THR A 532 14.77 47.92 -0.10
C THR A 532 16.00 48.51 -0.78
N PRO A 533 16.84 47.69 -1.46
CA PRO A 533 17.96 48.17 -2.21
C PRO A 533 17.51 49.08 -3.37
N ALA A 534 18.29 50.14 -3.67
CA ALA A 534 18.06 50.96 -4.84
C ALA A 534 18.28 50.17 -6.13
N ALA A 535 17.64 50.56 -7.24
CA ALA A 535 17.79 49.88 -8.51
C ALA A 535 19.29 49.81 -8.93
N GLY A 536 19.76 48.61 -9.26
CA GLY A 536 21.16 48.37 -9.62
C GLY A 536 22.15 48.32 -8.44
N VAL A 537 21.66 48.44 -7.19
CA VAL A 537 22.47 48.33 -5.98
C VAL A 537 22.16 46.99 -5.30
N SER A 538 23.21 46.25 -4.97
CA SER A 538 23.06 44.98 -4.23
C SER A 538 22.62 45.23 -2.80
N ALA A 539 21.80 44.33 -2.28
CA ALA A 539 21.39 44.30 -0.90
C ALA A 539 22.57 44.16 0.08
N VAL A 540 22.41 44.65 1.30
CA VAL A 540 23.39 44.44 2.38
C VAL A 540 23.39 42.98 2.83
N TRP A 541 22.23 42.35 2.87
CA TRP A 541 22.04 40.89 3.08
C TRP A 541 21.72 40.24 1.75
N ARG A 542 22.43 39.18 1.46
CA ARG A 542 22.32 38.49 0.17
C ARG A 542 22.13 37.01 0.37
N THR A 543 21.34 36.40 -0.50
CA THR A 543 21.34 34.95 -0.63
C THR A 543 22.71 34.42 -1.05
N VAL A 544 23.05 33.23 -0.60
CA VAL A 544 24.32 32.54 -0.96
C VAL A 544 24.06 31.56 -2.08
N PHE A 545 24.97 31.48 -3.05
CA PHE A 545 24.85 30.56 -4.19
C PHE A 545 26.22 30.06 -4.65
N THR A 546 26.21 29.05 -5.54
CA THR A 546 27.43 28.34 -5.97
C THR A 546 28.50 29.25 -6.56
N SER A 547 28.08 30.32 -7.29
CA SER A 547 28.99 31.31 -7.90
C SER A 547 29.30 32.49 -6.98
N THR A 548 28.89 32.47 -5.70
CA THR A 548 29.33 33.47 -4.71
C THR A 548 30.87 33.53 -4.73
N VAL A 549 31.42 34.72 -4.97
CA VAL A 549 32.86 34.94 -4.94
C VAL A 549 33.41 34.81 -3.53
N SER A 550 34.67 34.46 -3.40
CA SER A 550 35.34 34.40 -2.10
C SER A 550 35.33 35.77 -1.41
N ASN A 551 35.16 35.78 -0.11
CA ASN A 551 35.24 36.98 0.71
C ASN A 551 36.68 37.42 0.94
#